data_aaeb87a0865a856bd113cdea9569747c
#
_entry.id   aaeb87a0865a856bd113cdea9569747c
#
_cell.length_a   1.000
_cell.length_b   1.000
_cell.length_c   1.000
_cell.angle_alpha   90.00
_cell.angle_beta   90.00
_cell.angle_gamma   90.00
#
_symmetry.space_group_name_H-M   'P 1'
#
loop_
_entity.id
_entity.type
_entity.pdbx_description
1 polymer ?
#
loop_
_entity_poly.entity_id
_entity_poly.type
_entity_poly.pdbx_seq_one_letter_code
_entity_poly.pdbx_strand_id
1 'polypeptide(L)'
;PPPLFSKHKTAYEISACLVGSEMCIRDRFKALKFRKEIIYDKFNLKIINDSKSTSFSSTRGLLSSYKNIYWIVGGLSKKGDKFILEKRYYKNIFAYVIGLNKFYFINQFKNKIKFKYSKNLKNAIFTIKNDIKKDKKKKTILFSPAAASFDQFKNFEHRGRYFNKLIKKASLYGK
;
A
#
# COMPACT_ATOMS: atom_id res chain seq x y z
N PRO A 1 19.76 0.72 57.05
CA PRO A 1 19.36 0.16 55.76
C PRO A 1 20.49 0.38 54.76
N PRO A 2 20.90 -0.66 53.96
CA PRO A 2 21.95 -0.48 52.97
C PRO A 2 21.43 0.30 51.77
N PRO A 3 22.28 1.08 51.07
CA PRO A 3 21.86 1.84 49.90
C PRO A 3 21.66 0.88 48.70
N LEU A 4 20.53 1.03 48.06
CA LEU A 4 20.20 0.40 46.79
C LEU A 4 21.11 0.94 45.66
N PHE A 5 22.23 0.31 45.39
CA PHE A 5 23.00 0.57 44.18
C PHE A 5 22.29 -0.12 42.99
N SER A 6 21.48 0.67 42.31
CA SER A 6 21.03 0.30 40.96
C SER A 6 22.24 0.35 40.03
N LYS A 7 22.75 -0.85 39.60
CA LYS A 7 23.72 -0.94 38.50
C LYS A 7 23.07 -0.45 37.23
N HIS A 8 23.41 0.76 36.81
CA HIS A 8 23.06 1.20 35.46
C HIS A 8 23.76 0.30 34.45
N LYS A 9 22.97 -0.44 33.66
CA LYS A 9 23.50 -1.20 32.53
C LYS A 9 24.11 -0.23 31.53
N THR A 10 25.28 -0.57 30.99
CA THR A 10 25.93 0.23 29.96
C THR A 10 25.10 0.25 28.68
N ALA A 11 25.26 1.29 27.87
CA ALA A 11 24.55 1.42 26.58
C ALA A 11 24.78 0.20 25.66
N TYR A 12 25.93 -0.48 25.81
CA TYR A 12 26.29 -1.70 25.06
C TYR A 12 25.46 -2.91 25.53
N GLU A 13 25.22 -3.08 26.81
CA GLU A 13 24.40 -4.17 27.36
C GLU A 13 22.93 -4.00 26.99
N ILE A 14 22.44 -2.77 26.90
CA ILE A 14 21.09 -2.44 26.40
C ILE A 14 20.99 -2.77 24.91
N SER A 15 22.01 -2.43 24.12
CA SER A 15 22.04 -2.73 22.69
C SER A 15 22.05 -4.24 22.40
N ALA A 16 22.82 -5.03 23.14
CA ALA A 16 22.88 -6.49 23.00
C ALA A 16 21.55 -7.17 23.39
N CYS A 17 20.85 -6.67 24.43
CA CYS A 17 19.51 -7.15 24.78
C CYS A 17 18.44 -6.81 23.73
N LEU A 18 18.54 -5.67 23.05
CA LEU A 18 17.60 -5.25 22.03
C LEU A 18 17.72 -6.09 20.73
N VAL A 19 18.94 -6.47 20.34
CA VAL A 19 19.17 -7.28 19.14
C VAL A 19 18.52 -8.66 19.24
N GLY A 20 18.57 -9.31 20.40
CA GLY A 20 17.91 -10.61 20.62
C GLY A 20 16.37 -10.49 20.69
N SER A 21 15.86 -9.45 21.32
CA SER A 21 14.41 -9.22 21.44
C SER A 21 13.75 -8.74 20.14
N GLU A 22 14.45 -7.98 19.31
CA GLU A 22 13.94 -7.55 17.99
C GLU A 22 13.77 -8.71 17.01
N MET A 23 14.65 -9.70 17.02
CA MET A 23 14.48 -10.91 16.21
C MET A 23 13.25 -11.72 16.65
N CYS A 24 13.06 -11.90 17.97
CA CYS A 24 11.89 -12.58 18.51
C CYS A 24 10.57 -11.81 18.30
N ILE A 25 10.61 -10.48 18.27
CA ILE A 25 9.44 -9.64 18.01
C ILE A 25 9.05 -9.67 16.53
N ARG A 26 10.00 -9.67 15.60
CA ARG A 26 9.71 -9.79 14.15
C ARG A 26 8.99 -11.07 13.79
N ASP A 27 9.40 -12.21 14.38
CA ASP A 27 8.78 -13.51 14.09
C ASP A 27 7.37 -13.65 14.68
N ARG A 28 7.03 -12.90 15.71
CA ARG A 28 5.69 -12.88 16.34
C ARG A 28 4.77 -11.82 15.76
N PHE A 29 5.28 -10.82 15.04
CA PHE A 29 4.46 -9.75 14.49
C PHE A 29 3.80 -10.22 13.19
N LYS A 30 2.66 -10.89 13.30
CA LYS A 30 1.76 -11.09 12.14
C LYS A 30 1.33 -9.71 11.69
N ALA A 31 1.80 -9.28 10.51
CA ALA A 31 1.39 -8.03 9.91
C ALA A 31 -0.16 -7.93 9.94
N LEU A 32 -0.68 -6.80 10.38
CA LEU A 32 -2.13 -6.59 10.44
C LEU A 32 -2.70 -6.75 9.03
N LYS A 33 -3.72 -7.61 8.90
CA LYS A 33 -4.40 -7.86 7.62
C LYS A 33 -4.79 -6.54 6.96
N PHE A 34 -4.59 -6.45 5.65
CA PHE A 34 -4.92 -5.27 4.83
C PHE A 34 -4.14 -4.01 5.16
N ARG A 35 -3.02 -4.12 5.90
CA ARG A 35 -2.08 -3.03 6.14
C ARG A 35 -0.72 -3.41 5.57
N LYS A 36 -0.34 -2.85 4.41
CA LYS A 36 0.90 -3.16 3.69
C LYS A 36 1.11 -4.68 3.50
N GLU A 37 0.02 -5.43 3.44
CA GLU A 37 0.02 -6.89 3.33
C GLU A 37 0.54 -7.30 1.95
N ILE A 38 1.66 -8.02 1.91
CA ILE A 38 2.20 -8.58 0.66
C ILE A 38 1.43 -9.85 0.35
N ILE A 39 0.63 -9.85 -0.72
CA ILE A 39 -0.15 -11.00 -1.18
C ILE A 39 0.69 -11.90 -2.06
N TYR A 40 1.58 -11.30 -2.85
CA TYR A 40 2.42 -11.99 -3.81
C TYR A 40 3.72 -11.23 -4.04
N ASP A 41 4.85 -11.93 -4.03
CA ASP A 41 6.16 -11.37 -4.33
C ASP A 41 7.05 -12.45 -4.96
N LYS A 42 6.81 -12.73 -6.24
CA LYS A 42 7.62 -13.68 -7.00
C LYS A 42 7.82 -13.17 -8.42
N PHE A 43 8.90 -13.64 -9.06
CA PHE A 43 9.23 -13.23 -10.42
C PHE A 43 9.29 -11.69 -10.56
N ASN A 44 8.62 -11.18 -11.58
CA ASN A 44 8.59 -9.74 -11.88
C ASN A 44 7.34 -9.03 -11.37
N LEU A 45 6.63 -9.62 -10.40
CA LEU A 45 5.38 -9.07 -9.89
C LEU A 45 5.35 -9.07 -8.35
N LYS A 46 5.04 -7.92 -7.77
CA LYS A 46 4.69 -7.76 -6.36
C LYS A 46 3.26 -7.23 -6.25
N ILE A 47 2.47 -7.78 -5.35
CA ILE A 47 1.09 -7.34 -5.10
C ILE A 47 0.94 -7.03 -3.61
N ILE A 48 0.52 -5.81 -3.31
CA ILE A 48 0.39 -5.30 -1.95
C ILE A 48 -1.05 -4.86 -1.72
N ASN A 49 -1.66 -5.35 -0.64
CA ASN A 49 -2.95 -4.91 -0.14
C ASN A 49 -2.76 -4.00 1.08
N ASP A 50 -3.08 -2.73 0.89
CA ASP A 50 -3.07 -1.71 1.93
C ASP A 50 -4.45 -1.02 2.02
N SER A 51 -5.51 -1.83 2.00
CA SER A 51 -6.90 -1.35 2.07
C SER A 51 -7.18 -0.51 3.31
N LYS A 52 -6.38 -0.62 4.37
CA LYS A 52 -6.45 0.20 5.58
C LYS A 52 -6.05 1.66 5.35
N SER A 53 -5.35 1.99 4.27
CA SER A 53 -4.95 3.35 3.93
C SER A 53 -6.15 4.21 3.56
N THR A 54 -6.41 5.25 4.36
CA THR A 54 -7.55 6.17 4.23
C THR A 54 -7.14 7.60 3.90
N SER A 55 -5.85 7.86 3.70
CA SER A 55 -5.30 9.17 3.36
C SER A 55 -4.07 9.06 2.46
N PHE A 56 -3.73 10.13 1.75
CA PHE A 56 -2.50 10.18 0.95
C PHE A 56 -1.24 10.05 1.82
N SER A 57 -1.26 10.63 3.02
CA SER A 57 -0.14 10.54 3.96
C SER A 57 0.19 9.09 4.33
N SER A 58 -0.83 8.24 4.54
CA SER A 58 -0.63 6.82 4.85
C SER A 58 -0.07 6.01 3.67
N THR A 59 -0.33 6.43 2.44
CA THR A 59 0.15 5.77 1.21
C THR A 59 1.57 6.21 0.81
N ARG A 60 2.00 7.40 1.22
CA ARG A 60 3.26 8.05 0.79
C ARG A 60 4.48 7.14 0.92
N GLY A 61 4.63 6.45 2.05
CA GLY A 61 5.76 5.54 2.28
C GLY A 61 5.83 4.41 1.26
N LEU A 62 4.70 3.81 0.87
CA LEU A 62 4.66 2.76 -0.16
C LEU A 62 5.00 3.31 -1.55
N LEU A 63 4.49 4.49 -1.89
CA LEU A 63 4.76 5.13 -3.19
C LEU A 63 6.24 5.52 -3.36
N SER A 64 6.95 5.82 -2.28
CA SER A 64 8.40 6.12 -2.32
C SER A 64 9.29 4.88 -2.27
N SER A 65 8.80 3.75 -1.73
CA SER A 65 9.60 2.53 -1.53
C SER A 65 9.68 1.61 -2.74
N TYR A 66 8.72 1.71 -3.68
CA TYR A 66 8.66 0.81 -4.84
C TYR A 66 8.85 1.55 -6.16
N LYS A 67 9.18 0.78 -7.20
CA LYS A 67 9.30 1.26 -8.59
C LYS A 67 8.23 0.60 -9.46
N ASN A 68 7.90 1.23 -10.61
CA ASN A 68 6.91 0.73 -11.58
C ASN A 68 5.58 0.36 -10.92
N ILE A 69 5.00 1.32 -10.21
CA ILE A 69 3.81 1.14 -9.38
C ILE A 69 2.55 1.32 -10.23
N TYR A 70 1.71 0.30 -10.25
CA TYR A 70 0.32 0.33 -10.70
C TYR A 70 -0.54 0.54 -9.45
N TRP A 71 -0.86 1.80 -9.17
CA TRP A 71 -1.52 2.21 -7.93
C TRP A 71 -3.03 2.29 -8.11
N ILE A 72 -3.78 1.49 -7.35
CA ILE A 72 -5.25 1.58 -7.30
C ILE A 72 -5.63 2.48 -6.14
N VAL A 73 -6.30 3.60 -6.46
CA VAL A 73 -6.60 4.69 -5.53
C VAL A 73 -8.02 5.21 -5.73
N GLY A 74 -8.69 5.61 -4.66
CA GLY A 74 -10.03 6.20 -4.73
C GLY A 74 -11.02 5.61 -3.72
N GLY A 75 -12.15 6.27 -3.60
CA GLY A 75 -13.20 6.09 -2.61
C GLY A 75 -13.68 7.44 -2.11
N LEU A 76 -14.14 7.51 -0.86
CA LEU A 76 -14.50 8.78 -0.20
C LEU A 76 -13.24 9.49 0.29
N SER A 77 -12.90 10.61 -0.35
CA SER A 77 -11.74 11.41 0.02
C SER A 77 -11.97 12.10 1.37
N LYS A 78 -10.89 12.22 2.16
CA LYS A 78 -10.89 13.02 3.37
C LYS A 78 -10.75 14.51 3.01
N LYS A 79 -11.59 15.38 3.58
CA LYS A 79 -11.51 16.83 3.38
C LYS A 79 -10.11 17.33 3.80
N GLY A 80 -9.49 18.14 2.94
CA GLY A 80 -8.17 18.74 3.20
C GLY A 80 -6.97 17.81 2.98
N ASP A 81 -7.16 16.52 2.67
CA ASP A 81 -6.05 15.62 2.36
C ASP A 81 -5.45 15.97 0.98
N LYS A 82 -4.13 16.10 0.90
CA LYS A 82 -3.44 16.52 -0.33
C LYS A 82 -2.42 15.47 -0.76
N PHE A 83 -2.33 15.24 -2.06
CA PHE A 83 -1.29 14.40 -2.65
C PHE A 83 0.05 15.15 -2.65
N ILE A 84 0.89 14.81 -1.69
CA ILE A 84 2.24 15.38 -1.51
C ILE A 84 3.25 14.24 -1.63
N LEU A 85 4.04 14.27 -2.70
CA LEU A 85 5.11 13.32 -2.96
C LEU A 85 6.23 14.06 -3.73
N GLU A 86 7.48 13.67 -3.53
CA GLU A 86 8.60 14.26 -4.25
C GLU A 86 8.52 13.96 -5.75
N LYS A 87 8.84 14.96 -6.59
CA LYS A 87 8.76 14.87 -8.07
C LYS A 87 9.54 13.69 -8.66
N ARG A 88 10.66 13.30 -8.02
CA ARG A 88 11.48 12.15 -8.46
C ARG A 88 10.73 10.82 -8.56
N TYR A 89 9.66 10.64 -7.75
CA TYR A 89 8.86 9.41 -7.75
C TYR A 89 7.73 9.41 -8.78
N TYR A 90 7.33 10.56 -9.32
CA TYR A 90 6.17 10.69 -10.20
C TYR A 90 6.22 9.76 -11.42
N LYS A 91 7.39 9.66 -12.06
CA LYS A 91 7.60 8.81 -13.24
C LYS A 91 7.43 7.31 -12.99
N ASN A 92 7.49 6.88 -11.73
CA ASN A 92 7.39 5.48 -11.34
C ASN A 92 5.95 5.05 -11.02
N ILE A 93 4.96 5.96 -11.09
CA ILE A 93 3.61 5.74 -10.63
C ILE A 93 2.63 5.92 -11.78
N PHE A 94 1.77 4.92 -11.94
CA PHE A 94 0.58 5.00 -12.78
C PHE A 94 -0.65 4.74 -11.91
N ALA A 95 -1.53 5.75 -11.74
CA ALA A 95 -2.68 5.66 -10.87
C ALA A 95 -3.94 5.18 -11.62
N TYR A 96 -4.64 4.21 -11.05
CA TYR A 96 -5.98 3.76 -11.49
C TYR A 96 -7.00 4.28 -10.50
N VAL A 97 -7.69 5.35 -10.89
CA VAL A 97 -8.65 6.04 -10.04
C VAL A 97 -9.98 5.28 -10.09
N ILE A 98 -10.51 4.94 -8.91
CA ILE A 98 -11.79 4.26 -8.73
C ILE A 98 -12.74 5.06 -7.83
N GLY A 99 -14.02 4.68 -7.80
CA GLY A 99 -15.01 5.24 -6.87
C GLY A 99 -15.66 6.54 -7.33
N LEU A 100 -16.51 7.09 -6.45
CA LEU A 100 -17.38 8.22 -6.76
C LEU A 100 -16.63 9.56 -6.83
N ASN A 101 -15.67 9.79 -5.93
CA ASN A 101 -14.96 11.08 -5.82
C ASN A 101 -13.81 11.21 -6.85
N LYS A 102 -14.01 10.70 -8.07
CA LYS A 102 -12.99 10.67 -9.12
C LYS A 102 -12.36 12.04 -9.40
N PHE A 103 -13.14 13.10 -9.44
CA PHE A 103 -12.65 14.45 -9.75
C PHE A 103 -11.66 14.98 -8.71
N TYR A 104 -11.88 14.67 -7.43
CA TYR A 104 -10.93 15.01 -6.37
C TYR A 104 -9.56 14.40 -6.64
N PHE A 105 -9.49 13.10 -6.91
CA PHE A 105 -8.23 12.40 -7.17
C PHE A 105 -7.58 12.86 -8.47
N ILE A 106 -8.36 13.03 -9.55
CA ILE A 106 -7.85 13.50 -10.83
C ILE A 106 -7.20 14.89 -10.68
N ASN A 107 -7.85 15.82 -9.98
CA ASN A 107 -7.30 17.15 -9.72
C ASN A 107 -6.00 17.11 -8.91
N GLN A 108 -5.85 16.18 -7.96
CA GLN A 108 -4.61 15.99 -7.21
C GLN A 108 -3.47 15.44 -8.06
N PHE A 109 -3.77 14.65 -9.09
CA PHE A 109 -2.78 13.97 -9.95
C PHE A 109 -2.43 14.73 -11.21
N LYS A 110 -3.30 15.63 -11.68
CA LYS A 110 -3.08 16.45 -12.87
C LYS A 110 -1.70 17.13 -12.80
N ASN A 111 -0.92 17.02 -13.87
CA ASN A 111 0.45 17.52 -14.00
C ASN A 111 1.50 16.92 -13.02
N LYS A 112 1.16 15.83 -12.32
CA LYS A 112 2.07 15.15 -11.39
C LYS A 112 2.37 13.72 -11.82
N ILE A 113 1.35 12.88 -11.92
CA ILE A 113 1.51 11.46 -12.26
C ILE A 113 0.56 11.06 -13.39
N LYS A 114 0.90 9.99 -14.10
CA LYS A 114 -0.01 9.40 -15.09
C LYS A 114 -1.16 8.70 -14.39
N PHE A 115 -2.37 8.86 -14.89
CA PHE A 115 -3.55 8.21 -14.31
C PHE A 115 -4.58 7.80 -15.38
N LYS A 116 -5.46 6.87 -14.98
CA LYS A 116 -6.62 6.42 -15.76
C LYS A 116 -7.81 6.22 -14.84
N TYR A 117 -8.99 6.66 -15.26
CA TYR A 117 -10.22 6.38 -14.52
C TYR A 117 -10.73 4.97 -14.86
N SER A 118 -10.98 4.15 -13.85
CA SER A 118 -11.35 2.73 -13.97
C SER A 118 -12.71 2.39 -13.37
N LYS A 119 -13.52 3.41 -13.03
CA LYS A 119 -14.90 3.27 -12.51
C LYS A 119 -14.95 2.48 -11.18
N ASN A 120 -14.52 1.23 -11.16
CA ASN A 120 -14.53 0.36 -9.98
C ASN A 120 -13.28 -0.53 -9.89
N LEU A 121 -13.13 -1.24 -8.76
CA LEU A 121 -11.97 -2.07 -8.47
C LEU A 121 -11.79 -3.23 -9.46
N LYS A 122 -12.89 -3.86 -9.92
CA LYS A 122 -12.85 -4.95 -10.91
C LYS A 122 -12.26 -4.47 -12.23
N ASN A 123 -12.73 -3.32 -12.73
CA ASN A 123 -12.22 -2.74 -13.97
C ASN A 123 -10.76 -2.29 -13.86
N ALA A 124 -10.35 -1.73 -12.71
CA ALA A 124 -8.96 -1.36 -12.47
C ALA A 124 -8.03 -2.58 -12.58
N ILE A 125 -8.37 -3.69 -11.92
CA ILE A 125 -7.58 -4.92 -11.96
C ILE A 125 -7.53 -5.52 -13.37
N PHE A 126 -8.65 -5.51 -14.09
CA PHE A 126 -8.68 -5.98 -15.48
C PHE A 126 -7.78 -5.16 -16.39
N THR A 127 -7.84 -3.83 -16.27
CA THR A 127 -6.98 -2.92 -17.04
C THR A 127 -5.51 -3.13 -16.69
N ILE A 128 -5.17 -3.23 -15.41
CA ILE A 128 -3.80 -3.50 -14.93
C ILE A 128 -3.29 -4.84 -15.52
N LYS A 129 -4.11 -5.89 -15.52
CA LYS A 129 -3.74 -7.19 -16.10
C LYS A 129 -3.30 -7.07 -17.57
N ASN A 130 -3.98 -6.25 -18.34
CA ASN A 130 -3.64 -6.02 -19.75
C ASN A 130 -2.38 -5.15 -19.90
N ASP A 131 -2.23 -4.13 -19.06
CA ASP A 131 -1.09 -3.21 -19.11
C ASP A 131 0.21 -3.89 -18.63
N ILE A 132 0.14 -4.82 -17.66
CA ILE A 132 1.29 -5.60 -17.18
C ILE A 132 1.89 -6.48 -18.26
N LYS A 133 1.10 -7.06 -19.15
CA LYS A 133 1.58 -7.94 -20.21
C LYS A 133 2.50 -7.26 -21.22
N LYS A 134 2.42 -5.95 -21.33
CA LYS A 134 3.16 -5.15 -22.32
C LYS A 134 4.61 -4.85 -21.93
N ASP A 135 5.02 -5.10 -20.69
CA ASP A 135 6.34 -4.74 -20.19
C ASP A 135 6.93 -5.87 -19.34
N LYS A 136 8.20 -6.20 -19.53
CA LYS A 136 8.92 -7.29 -18.82
C LYS A 136 9.57 -6.85 -17.50
N LYS A 137 9.55 -5.55 -17.15
CA LYS A 137 10.18 -5.03 -15.93
C LYS A 137 9.45 -5.50 -14.68
N LYS A 138 10.15 -5.56 -13.55
CA LYS A 138 9.53 -5.81 -12.23
C LYS A 138 8.49 -4.74 -11.92
N LYS A 139 7.28 -5.15 -11.54
CA LYS A 139 6.12 -4.28 -11.31
C LYS A 139 5.54 -4.48 -9.92
N THR A 140 4.95 -3.42 -9.39
CA THR A 140 4.23 -3.46 -8.13
C THR A 140 2.78 -3.05 -8.34
N ILE A 141 1.84 -3.95 -8.09
CA ILE A 141 0.42 -3.60 -7.97
C ILE A 141 0.19 -3.19 -6.53
N LEU A 142 -0.11 -1.93 -6.32
CA LEU A 142 -0.38 -1.37 -5.00
C LEU A 142 -1.86 -1.02 -4.88
N PHE A 143 -2.57 -1.74 -4.02
CA PHE A 143 -3.90 -1.36 -3.59
C PHE A 143 -3.82 -0.58 -2.29
N SER A 144 -3.76 0.74 -2.37
CA SER A 144 -3.72 1.67 -1.26
C SER A 144 -4.65 2.84 -1.59
N PRO A 145 -5.94 2.73 -1.23
CA PRO A 145 -6.99 3.60 -1.74
C PRO A 145 -6.87 5.06 -1.37
N ALA A 146 -6.12 5.41 -0.31
CA ALA A 146 -6.01 6.78 0.22
C ALA A 146 -7.37 7.43 0.50
N ALA A 147 -8.38 6.62 0.81
CA ALA A 147 -9.77 7.04 0.98
C ALA A 147 -10.55 6.08 1.86
N ALA A 148 -11.59 6.57 2.49
CA ALA A 148 -12.55 5.72 3.18
C ALA A 148 -13.29 4.81 2.19
N SER A 149 -13.80 3.68 2.69
CA SER A 149 -14.39 2.61 1.85
C SER A 149 -15.92 2.70 1.72
N PHE A 150 -16.55 3.60 2.45
CA PHE A 150 -18.02 3.62 2.66
C PHE A 150 -18.85 3.98 1.41
N ASP A 151 -18.21 4.33 0.30
CA ASP A 151 -18.88 4.56 -0.98
C ASP A 151 -19.30 3.25 -1.69
N GLN A 152 -18.55 2.16 -1.49
CA GLN A 152 -18.77 0.88 -2.18
C GLN A 152 -18.68 -0.35 -1.27
N PHE A 153 -18.19 -0.19 -0.03
CA PHE A 153 -17.92 -1.30 0.88
C PHE A 153 -18.33 -0.97 2.32
N LYS A 154 -18.72 -1.97 3.09
CA LYS A 154 -19.10 -1.81 4.51
C LYS A 154 -17.94 -1.28 5.36
N ASN A 155 -16.72 -1.73 5.09
CA ASN A 155 -15.50 -1.33 5.80
C ASN A 155 -14.26 -1.65 4.96
N PHE A 156 -13.09 -1.27 5.46
CA PHE A 156 -11.82 -1.51 4.76
C PHE A 156 -11.45 -3.00 4.68
N GLU A 157 -11.88 -3.84 5.63
CA GLU A 157 -11.65 -5.29 5.58
C GLU A 157 -12.46 -5.94 4.47
N HIS A 158 -13.74 -5.57 4.32
CA HIS A 158 -14.57 -6.03 3.21
C HIS A 158 -13.95 -5.64 1.87
N ARG A 159 -13.48 -4.40 1.74
CA ARG A 159 -12.77 -3.89 0.55
C ARG A 159 -11.47 -4.68 0.30
N GLY A 160 -10.68 -4.94 1.34
CA GLY A 160 -9.44 -5.71 1.25
C GLY A 160 -9.66 -7.17 0.85
N ARG A 161 -10.65 -7.84 1.44
CA ARG A 161 -11.06 -9.22 1.04
C ARG A 161 -11.52 -9.27 -0.41
N TYR A 162 -12.30 -8.28 -0.83
CA TYR A 162 -12.78 -8.20 -2.22
C TYR A 162 -11.63 -8.02 -3.21
N PHE A 163 -10.64 -7.18 -2.89
CA PHE A 163 -9.42 -7.06 -3.68
C PHE A 163 -8.70 -8.40 -3.80
N ASN A 164 -8.44 -9.10 -2.69
CA ASN A 164 -7.77 -10.40 -2.69
C ASN A 164 -8.52 -11.44 -3.55
N LYS A 165 -9.86 -11.46 -3.48
CA LYS A 165 -10.71 -12.33 -4.31
C LYS A 165 -10.56 -12.02 -5.80
N LEU A 166 -10.55 -10.74 -6.17
CA LEU A 166 -10.40 -10.30 -7.56
C LEU A 166 -9.01 -10.63 -8.12
N ILE A 167 -7.95 -10.43 -7.34
CA ILE A 167 -6.59 -10.77 -7.74
C ILE A 167 -6.45 -12.27 -8.02
N LYS A 168 -6.98 -13.13 -7.15
CA LYS A 168 -7.03 -14.59 -7.37
C LYS A 168 -7.79 -14.94 -8.67
N LYS A 169 -8.99 -14.39 -8.84
CA LYS A 169 -9.82 -14.63 -10.05
C LYS A 169 -9.17 -14.13 -11.34
N ALA A 170 -8.40 -13.05 -11.27
CA ALA A 170 -7.70 -12.50 -12.42
C ALA A 170 -6.49 -13.35 -12.87
N SER A 171 -6.08 -14.36 -12.09
CA SER A 171 -4.89 -15.21 -12.36
C SER A 171 -3.66 -14.34 -12.66
N LEU A 172 -3.45 -13.30 -11.87
CA LEU A 172 -2.32 -12.38 -12.01
C LEU A 172 -1.01 -13.00 -11.50
N TYR A 173 -1.11 -14.00 -10.63
CA TYR A 173 -0.01 -14.87 -10.23
C TYR A 173 -0.42 -16.33 -10.54
N GLY A 174 0.51 -17.07 -11.13
CA GLY A 174 0.27 -18.37 -11.71
C GLY A 174 -0.34 -19.41 -10.77
N LYS A 175 -0.86 -20.44 -11.42
CA LYS A 175 -1.26 -21.71 -10.81
C LYS A 175 -0.10 -22.33 -10.04
#